data_011ce30ed9073ed2116b7cf87e42a6b3
#
_entry.id   011ce30ed9073ed2116b7cf87e42a6b3
#
_cell.length_a   1.000
_cell.length_b   1.000
_cell.length_c   1.000
_cell.angle_alpha   90.00
_cell.angle_beta   90.00
_cell.angle_gamma   90.00
#
_symmetry.space_group_name_H-M   'P 1'
#
loop_
_entity.id
_entity.type
_entity.pdbx_description
1 polymer ?
#
loop_
_entity_poly.entity_id
_entity_poly.type
_entity_poly.pdbx_seq_one_letter_code
_entity_poly.pdbx_strand_id
1 'polypeptide(L)'
;MAYGIVHHFPGGTKEQYEATLAAVHPSRDSLPKGQIFHAAGASPGGWTVVAIHDSKESWEAFRDGILMPRIQQGIEGGFPTPPQETAIEVHNLQP
;
A
#
# COMPACT_ATOMS: atom_id res chain seq x y z
N MET A 1 9.99 -6.89 -14.40
CA MET A 1 10.20 -5.43 -14.29
C MET A 1 9.42 -4.92 -13.08
N ALA A 2 10.05 -4.11 -12.27
CA ALA A 2 9.43 -3.62 -11.04
C ALA A 2 8.21 -2.74 -11.35
N TYR A 3 7.25 -2.76 -10.45
CA TYR A 3 5.98 -2.08 -10.61
C TYR A 3 5.66 -1.30 -9.33
N GLY A 4 5.42 0.00 -9.47
CA GLY A 4 5.18 0.88 -8.34
C GLY A 4 3.73 1.28 -8.22
N ILE A 5 3.27 1.40 -6.98
CA ILE A 5 1.92 1.88 -6.67
C ILE A 5 2.04 3.02 -5.69
N VAL A 6 1.39 4.12 -6.01
CA VAL A 6 1.26 5.27 -5.13
C VAL A 6 -0.21 5.41 -4.74
N HIS A 7 -0.49 5.34 -3.47
CA HIS A 7 -1.83 5.57 -2.93
C HIS A 7 -1.85 6.86 -2.14
N HIS A 8 -2.74 7.78 -2.51
CA HIS A 8 -3.01 8.97 -1.70
C HIS A 8 -4.39 8.83 -1.06
N PHE A 9 -4.44 8.94 0.26
CA PHE A 9 -5.68 8.88 1.04
C PHE A 9 -6.05 10.30 1.49
N PRO A 10 -7.01 10.96 0.83
CA PRO A 10 -7.44 12.28 1.24
C PRO A 10 -7.96 12.26 2.68
N GLY A 11 -7.46 13.18 3.51
CA GLY A 11 -7.82 13.22 4.91
C GLY A 11 -7.26 12.09 5.76
N GLY A 12 -6.42 11.23 5.18
CA GLY A 12 -5.84 10.08 5.88
C GLY A 12 -4.91 10.49 7.02
N THR A 13 -4.82 9.62 8.04
CA THR A 13 -4.02 9.86 9.23
C THR A 13 -3.03 8.73 9.48
N LYS A 14 -2.05 9.00 10.33
CA LYS A 14 -1.08 8.00 10.77
C LYS A 14 -1.78 6.81 11.44
N GLU A 15 -2.77 7.09 12.29
CA GLU A 15 -3.49 6.06 13.03
C GLU A 15 -4.26 5.14 12.08
N GLN A 16 -4.89 5.69 11.05
CA GLN A 16 -5.57 4.91 10.02
C GLN A 16 -4.60 4.06 9.22
N TYR A 17 -3.44 4.60 8.90
CA TYR A 17 -2.38 3.86 8.21
C TYR A 17 -1.88 2.69 9.05
N GLU A 18 -1.58 2.92 10.34
CA GLU A 18 -1.09 1.86 11.22
C GLU A 18 -2.10 0.72 11.36
N ALA A 19 -3.38 1.04 11.47
CA ALA A 19 -4.44 0.02 11.54
C ALA A 19 -4.54 -0.78 10.25
N THR A 20 -4.44 -0.11 9.11
CA THR A 20 -4.50 -0.77 7.80
C THR A 20 -3.27 -1.65 7.59
N LEU A 21 -2.08 -1.15 7.91
CA LEU A 21 -0.83 -1.88 7.78
C LEU A 21 -0.86 -3.18 8.58
N ALA A 22 -1.33 -3.11 9.83
CA ALA A 22 -1.43 -4.28 10.70
C ALA A 22 -2.36 -5.35 10.13
N ALA A 23 -3.35 -4.94 9.34
CA ALA A 23 -4.30 -5.89 8.74
C ALA A 23 -3.77 -6.56 7.47
N VAL A 24 -2.87 -5.92 6.73
CA VAL A 24 -2.47 -6.39 5.38
C VAL A 24 -1.01 -6.83 5.28
N HIS A 25 -0.14 -6.46 6.20
CA HIS A 25 1.24 -6.91 6.21
C HIS A 25 1.39 -8.12 7.14
N PRO A 26 2.27 -9.08 6.81
CA PRO A 26 2.43 -10.29 7.63
C PRO A 26 3.02 -9.97 9.01
N SER A 27 3.87 -8.93 9.11
CA SER A 27 4.37 -8.42 10.37
C SER A 27 4.86 -7.00 10.16
N ARG A 28 5.16 -6.30 11.27
CA ARG A 28 5.66 -4.92 11.23
C ARG A 28 6.98 -4.82 10.48
N ASP A 29 7.81 -5.86 10.55
CA ASP A 29 9.17 -5.86 9.99
C ASP A 29 9.26 -6.61 8.67
N SER A 30 8.12 -7.11 8.14
CA SER A 30 8.13 -7.92 6.91
C SER A 30 7.18 -7.33 5.88
N LEU A 31 7.67 -7.24 4.65
CA LEU A 31 6.83 -6.84 3.53
C LEU A 31 6.05 -8.04 2.99
N PRO A 32 4.90 -7.80 2.34
CA PRO A 32 4.21 -8.86 1.60
C PRO A 32 5.12 -9.46 0.53
N LYS A 33 4.86 -10.72 0.18
CA LYS A 33 5.62 -11.40 -0.85
C LYS A 33 5.66 -10.56 -2.13
N GLY A 34 6.85 -10.36 -2.67
CA GLY A 34 7.07 -9.61 -3.90
C GLY A 34 7.17 -8.10 -3.73
N GLN A 35 6.78 -7.56 -2.60
CA GLN A 35 6.98 -6.15 -2.32
C GLN A 35 8.43 -5.92 -1.87
N ILE A 36 9.15 -5.03 -2.56
CA ILE A 36 10.58 -4.81 -2.33
C ILE A 36 10.90 -3.45 -1.72
N PHE A 37 9.91 -2.57 -1.62
CA PHE A 37 10.08 -1.25 -1.05
C PHE A 37 8.72 -0.76 -0.55
N HIS A 38 8.72 -0.07 0.58
CA HIS A 38 7.51 0.51 1.15
C HIS A 38 7.89 1.78 1.91
N ALA A 39 7.21 2.87 1.59
CA ALA A 39 7.36 4.12 2.32
C ALA A 39 6.00 4.78 2.48
N ALA A 40 5.79 5.47 3.58
CA ALA A 40 4.52 6.13 3.83
C ALA A 40 4.73 7.34 4.73
N GLY A 41 3.88 8.35 4.59
CA GLY A 41 3.96 9.52 5.41
C GLY A 41 2.84 10.50 5.16
N ALA A 42 2.75 11.49 6.03
CA ALA A 42 1.83 12.60 5.87
C ALA A 42 2.21 13.40 4.61
N SER A 43 1.20 13.78 3.86
CA SER A 43 1.37 14.52 2.62
C SER A 43 0.29 15.59 2.51
N PRO A 44 0.44 16.58 1.62
CA PRO A 44 -0.59 17.59 1.46
C PRO A 44 -1.97 16.96 1.22
N GLY A 45 -2.91 17.32 2.06
CA GLY A 45 -4.29 16.83 1.97
C GLY A 45 -4.55 15.48 2.57
N GLY A 46 -3.55 14.80 3.18
CA GLY A 46 -3.80 13.50 3.79
C GLY A 46 -2.56 12.65 4.04
N TRP A 47 -2.56 11.44 3.49
CA TRP A 47 -1.52 10.43 3.71
C TRP A 47 -1.17 9.75 2.41
N THR A 48 0.13 9.54 2.15
CA THR A 48 0.60 8.89 0.93
C THR A 48 1.40 7.65 1.26
N VAL A 49 1.16 6.58 0.51
CA VAL A 49 1.88 5.31 0.60
C VAL A 49 2.52 5.03 -0.75
N VAL A 50 3.80 4.66 -0.75
CA VAL A 50 4.53 4.24 -1.95
C VAL A 50 4.98 2.81 -1.74
N ALA A 51 4.59 1.91 -2.63
CA ALA A 51 5.00 0.52 -2.59
C ALA A 51 5.56 0.11 -3.95
N ILE A 52 6.70 -0.58 -3.94
CA ILE A 52 7.31 -1.11 -5.16
C ILE A 52 7.29 -2.62 -5.06
N HIS A 53 6.76 -3.28 -6.08
CA HIS A 53 6.74 -4.73 -6.22
C HIS A 53 7.74 -5.17 -7.28
N ASP A 54 8.17 -6.42 -7.21
CA ASP A 54 9.13 -6.97 -8.19
C ASP A 54 8.51 -7.10 -9.58
N SER A 55 7.17 -7.18 -9.66
CA SER A 55 6.45 -7.27 -10.92
C SER A 55 5.01 -6.79 -10.77
N LYS A 56 4.36 -6.50 -11.88
CA LYS A 56 2.92 -6.18 -11.91
C LYS A 56 2.10 -7.36 -11.38
N GLU A 57 2.47 -8.57 -11.76
CA GLU A 57 1.78 -9.78 -11.33
C GLU A 57 1.84 -9.96 -9.82
N SER A 58 2.98 -9.64 -9.22
CA SER A 58 3.17 -9.67 -7.78
C SER A 58 2.24 -8.67 -7.08
N TRP A 59 2.13 -7.45 -7.60
CA TRP A 59 1.19 -6.46 -7.09
C TRP A 59 -0.25 -6.96 -7.17
N GLU A 60 -0.64 -7.50 -8.34
CA GLU A 60 -2.00 -8.00 -8.55
C GLU A 60 -2.31 -9.15 -7.60
N ALA A 61 -1.36 -10.06 -7.38
CA ALA A 61 -1.54 -11.15 -6.43
C ALA A 61 -1.74 -10.66 -5.00
N PHE A 62 -0.98 -9.66 -4.58
CA PHE A 62 -1.16 -9.06 -3.26
C PHE A 62 -2.51 -8.35 -3.15
N ARG A 63 -2.84 -7.54 -4.15
CA ARG A 63 -4.11 -6.80 -4.18
C ARG A 63 -5.30 -7.74 -4.07
N ASP A 64 -5.33 -8.77 -4.91
CA ASP A 64 -6.50 -9.65 -5.03
C ASP A 64 -6.54 -10.71 -3.94
N GLY A 65 -5.39 -11.14 -3.43
CA GLY A 65 -5.30 -12.19 -2.42
C GLY A 65 -5.34 -11.70 -0.98
N ILE A 66 -4.90 -10.48 -0.71
CA ILE A 66 -4.76 -9.97 0.65
C ILE A 66 -5.46 -8.62 0.82
N LEU A 67 -5.08 -7.62 0.02
CA LEU A 67 -5.51 -6.24 0.24
C LEU A 67 -7.03 -6.07 0.07
N MET A 68 -7.56 -6.46 -1.07
CA MET A 68 -8.99 -6.30 -1.35
C MET A 68 -9.87 -7.12 -0.42
N PRO A 69 -9.56 -8.40 -0.13
CA PRO A 69 -10.36 -9.14 0.84
C PRO A 69 -10.39 -8.51 2.22
N ARG A 70 -9.28 -7.96 2.70
CA ARG A 70 -9.24 -7.29 4.00
C ARG A 70 -10.07 -6.01 3.99
N ILE A 71 -9.97 -5.23 2.91
CA ILE A 71 -10.76 -4.00 2.77
C ILE A 71 -12.25 -4.32 2.71
N GLN A 72 -12.66 -5.38 2.00
CA GLN A 72 -14.05 -5.80 1.90
C GLN A 72 -14.61 -6.28 3.23
N GLN A 73 -13.79 -6.91 4.07
CA GLN A 73 -14.18 -7.32 5.42
C GLN A 73 -14.30 -6.12 6.37
N GLY A 74 -13.69 -5.00 6.00
CA GLY A 74 -13.59 -3.83 6.86
C GLY A 74 -12.39 -3.91 7.79
N ILE A 75 -11.65 -2.82 7.89
CA ILE A 75 -10.50 -2.70 8.79
C ILE A 75 -10.85 -1.67 9.85
N GLU A 76 -11.06 -2.14 11.08
CA GLU A 76 -11.40 -1.25 12.18
C GLU A 76 -10.29 -0.22 12.41
N GLY A 77 -10.66 1.06 12.39
CA GLY A 77 -9.71 2.15 12.53
C GLY A 77 -8.89 2.45 11.28
N GLY A 78 -9.08 1.70 10.20
CA GLY A 78 -8.37 1.91 8.93
C GLY A 78 -8.92 3.08 8.13
N PHE A 79 -8.39 3.24 6.91
CA PHE A 79 -8.84 4.33 6.04
C PHE A 79 -10.31 4.15 5.66
N PRO A 80 -11.15 5.17 5.86
CA PRO A 80 -12.60 5.04 5.62
C PRO A 80 -12.98 5.13 4.15
N THR A 81 -12.09 5.63 3.29
CA THR A 81 -12.37 5.82 1.86
C THR A 81 -11.25 5.21 1.02
N PRO A 82 -11.55 4.82 -0.24
CA PRO A 82 -10.53 4.31 -1.13
C PRO A 82 -9.48 5.38 -1.46
N PRO A 83 -8.25 4.99 -1.76
CA PRO A 83 -7.20 5.93 -2.15
C PRO A 83 -7.34 6.36 -3.60
N GLN A 84 -6.68 7.47 -3.91
CA GLN A 84 -6.35 7.82 -5.28
C GLN A 84 -5.11 7.01 -5.66
N GLU A 85 -5.19 6.22 -6.72
CA GLU A 85 -4.13 5.31 -7.10
C GLU A 85 -3.41 5.76 -8.36
N THR A 86 -2.07 5.75 -8.30
CA THR A 86 -1.22 5.96 -9.46
C THR A 86 -0.29 4.76 -9.57
N ALA A 87 -0.29 4.12 -10.74
CA ALA A 87 0.60 3.00 -11.02
C ALA A 87 1.75 3.47 -11.89
N ILE A 88 2.96 2.96 -11.62
CA ILE A 88 4.16 3.27 -12.42
C ILE A 88 4.86 1.99 -12.85
N GLU A 89 5.26 1.94 -14.12
CA GLU A 89 6.21 0.95 -14.58
C GLU A 89 7.60 1.49 -14.24
N VAL A 90 8.27 0.85 -13.28
CA VAL A 90 9.52 1.40 -12.74
C VAL A 90 10.63 1.23 -13.76
N HIS A 91 11.19 2.34 -14.20
CA HIS A 91 12.34 2.36 -15.12
C HIS A 91 13.66 2.31 -14.35
N ASN A 92 13.73 3.02 -13.23
CA ASN A 92 14.94 3.11 -12.41
C ASN A 92 14.56 3.03 -10.94
N LEU A 93 15.18 2.10 -10.22
CA LEU A 93 15.01 1.96 -8.76
C LEU A 93 16.40 1.92 -8.14
N GLN A 94 16.71 2.95 -7.37
CA GLN A 94 17.98 3.06 -6.65
C GLN A 94 17.71 3.10 -5.15
N PRO A 95 18.50 2.41 -4.35
CA PRO A 95 18.34 2.45 -2.89
C PRO A 95 18.72 3.79 -2.29
#